data_0a81f2a3cdd464779fc08dcecbaa04da
#
_entry.id   0a81f2a3cdd464779fc08dcecbaa04da
#
_cell.length_a   1.000
_cell.length_b   1.000
_cell.length_c   1.000
_cell.angle_alpha   90.00
_cell.angle_beta   90.00
_cell.angle_gamma   90.00
#
_symmetry.space_group_name_H-M   'P 1'
#
loop_
_entity.id
_entity.type
_entity.pdbx_description
1 polymer ?
#
loop_
_entity_poly.entity_id
_entity_poly.type
_entity_poly.pdbx_seq_one_letter_code
_entity_poly.pdbx_strand_id
1 'polypeptide(L)'
;MATIIKPPYFEKVVNAGEKKLLDFLEVNLPDNYFLIPNVEIASTNPKNFRTQYWEYDLIVVTPHAIFNIENKDWKGRIEGDDNYWYLNDRQMSNPLKTGRQKTAVLASKLKEHNPNWGRAWIQNMLTLSYDNVYHPVISSDAYKLTFMLNDRLLDYIWNPII
;
A
#
# COMPACT_ATOMS: atom_id res chain seq x y z
N MET A 1 11.63 11.63 12.46
CA MET A 1 10.22 11.28 12.11
C MET A 1 9.99 11.52 10.64
N ALA A 2 9.32 10.62 9.97
CA ALA A 2 8.95 10.81 8.58
C ALA A 2 8.05 12.04 8.40
N THR A 3 8.05 12.58 7.20
CA THR A 3 7.26 13.78 6.87
C THR A 3 5.92 13.35 6.26
N ILE A 4 4.82 13.77 6.89
CA ILE A 4 3.47 13.50 6.38
C ILE A 4 3.06 14.63 5.43
N ILE A 5 2.63 14.27 4.22
CA ILE A 5 2.00 15.18 3.26
C ILE A 5 0.51 14.90 3.27
N LYS A 6 -0.28 15.77 3.89
CA LYS A 6 -1.72 15.59 4.05
C LYS A 6 -2.50 16.06 2.83
N PRO A 7 -3.28 15.17 2.18
CA PRO A 7 -4.23 15.59 1.17
C PRO A 7 -5.36 16.45 1.77
N PRO A 8 -6.12 17.21 0.95
CA PRO A 8 -7.18 18.09 1.46
C PRO A 8 -8.27 17.42 2.31
N TYR A 9 -8.50 16.10 2.11
CA TYR A 9 -9.55 15.34 2.80
C TYR A 9 -9.01 14.35 3.82
N PHE A 10 -7.77 14.52 4.26
CA PHE A 10 -7.07 13.59 5.15
C PHE A 10 -7.91 13.16 6.36
N GLU A 11 -8.47 14.13 7.12
CA GLU A 11 -9.17 13.84 8.36
C GLU A 11 -10.53 13.15 8.18
N LYS A 12 -11.10 13.21 6.97
CA LYS A 12 -12.42 12.65 6.68
C LYS A 12 -12.39 11.17 6.27
N VAL A 13 -11.26 10.68 5.77
CA VAL A 13 -11.20 9.38 5.10
C VAL A 13 -10.26 8.38 5.77
N VAL A 14 -9.42 8.80 6.73
CA VAL A 14 -8.53 7.90 7.45
C VAL A 14 -9.30 7.09 8.48
N ASN A 15 -9.32 5.77 8.33
CA ASN A 15 -9.88 4.87 9.34
C ASN A 15 -8.84 4.54 10.44
N ALA A 16 -9.28 3.84 11.49
CA ALA A 16 -8.43 3.53 12.64
C ALA A 16 -7.21 2.67 12.29
N GLY A 17 -7.36 1.71 11.37
CA GLY A 17 -6.26 0.85 10.93
C GLY A 17 -5.23 1.60 10.09
N GLU A 18 -5.69 2.44 9.19
CA GLU A 18 -4.82 3.32 8.38
C GLU A 18 -4.08 4.32 9.26
N LYS A 19 -4.75 4.85 10.28
CA LYS A 19 -4.11 5.75 11.25
C LYS A 19 -3.02 5.04 12.06
N LYS A 20 -3.26 3.80 12.48
CA LYS A 20 -2.24 2.97 13.14
C LYS A 20 -1.00 2.81 12.29
N LEU A 21 -1.18 2.47 10.99
CA LEU A 21 -0.08 2.34 10.05
C LEU A 21 0.68 3.66 9.90
N LEU A 22 -0.04 4.76 9.69
CA LEU A 22 0.56 6.08 9.50
C LEU A 22 1.38 6.51 10.72
N ASP A 23 0.81 6.38 11.93
CA ASP A 23 1.49 6.73 13.17
C ASP A 23 2.74 5.87 13.40
N PHE A 24 2.65 4.57 13.12
CA PHE A 24 3.77 3.65 13.24
C PHE A 24 4.94 4.03 12.32
N LEU A 25 4.65 4.32 11.05
CA LEU A 25 5.68 4.70 10.08
C LEU A 25 6.24 6.10 10.35
N GLU A 26 5.40 7.06 10.75
CA GLU A 26 5.86 8.41 11.07
C GLU A 26 6.93 8.40 12.15
N VAL A 27 6.68 7.68 13.23
CA VAL A 27 7.59 7.62 14.39
C VAL A 27 8.90 6.89 14.05
N ASN A 28 8.84 5.86 13.22
CA ASN A 28 9.96 4.93 13.01
C ASN A 28 10.79 5.17 11.75
N LEU A 29 10.33 6.00 10.82
CA LEU A 29 11.07 6.30 9.59
C LEU A 29 11.74 7.68 9.66
N PRO A 30 12.86 7.88 8.91
CA PRO A 30 13.58 9.17 8.93
C PRO A 30 12.80 10.31 8.27
N ASP A 31 13.26 11.53 8.50
CA ASP A 31 12.60 12.77 8.03
C ASP A 31 12.63 12.96 6.49
N ASN A 32 13.55 12.31 5.81
CA ASN A 32 13.62 12.31 4.34
C ASN A 32 12.72 11.22 3.68
N TYR A 33 11.87 10.57 4.47
CA TYR A 33 10.82 9.67 3.99
C TYR A 33 9.49 10.41 4.06
N PHE A 34 8.70 10.33 2.97
CA PHE A 34 7.44 11.05 2.86
C PHE A 34 6.27 10.06 2.89
N LEU A 35 5.30 10.34 3.73
CA LEU A 35 4.08 9.55 3.89
C LEU A 35 2.91 10.35 3.34
N ILE A 36 2.24 9.82 2.32
CA ILE A 36 1.13 10.50 1.64
C ILE A 36 -0.12 9.61 1.79
N PRO A 37 -0.96 9.86 2.81
CA PRO A 37 -2.14 9.06 3.07
C PRO A 37 -3.33 9.50 2.21
N ASN A 38 -4.20 8.55 1.88
CA ASN A 38 -5.50 8.78 1.23
C ASN A 38 -5.41 9.59 -0.07
N VAL A 39 -4.58 9.11 -0.97
CA VAL A 39 -4.45 9.71 -2.31
C VAL A 39 -5.52 9.12 -3.22
N GLU A 40 -6.19 9.99 -3.98
CA GLU A 40 -7.09 9.58 -5.06
C GLU A 40 -6.50 10.00 -6.40
N ILE A 41 -6.39 9.07 -7.33
CA ILE A 41 -5.86 9.32 -8.67
C ILE A 41 -6.91 8.94 -9.71
N ALA A 42 -7.24 9.89 -10.59
CA ALA A 42 -8.14 9.65 -11.72
C ALA A 42 -7.33 9.10 -12.91
N SER A 43 -7.87 8.08 -13.55
CA SER A 43 -7.33 7.51 -14.78
C SER A 43 -8.42 7.40 -15.83
N THR A 44 -8.22 8.02 -17.00
CA THR A 44 -9.17 7.99 -18.09
C THR A 44 -8.72 7.02 -19.18
N ASN A 45 -9.59 6.07 -19.52
CA ASN A 45 -9.33 5.13 -20.60
C ASN A 45 -9.44 5.85 -21.95
N PRO A 46 -8.37 5.89 -22.78
CA PRO A 46 -8.41 6.59 -24.06
C PRO A 46 -9.33 5.95 -25.09
N LYS A 47 -9.73 4.69 -24.92
CA LYS A 47 -10.63 3.99 -25.87
C LYS A 47 -12.09 4.33 -25.68
N ASN A 48 -12.55 4.52 -24.45
CA ASN A 48 -13.98 4.74 -24.14
C ASN A 48 -14.23 6.03 -23.35
N PHE A 49 -13.19 6.81 -23.06
CA PHE A 49 -13.25 8.07 -22.29
C PHE A 49 -13.87 7.93 -20.89
N ARG A 50 -13.93 6.70 -20.36
CA ARG A 50 -14.38 6.48 -18.98
C ARG A 50 -13.27 6.78 -18.01
N THR A 51 -13.59 7.54 -16.95
CA THR A 51 -12.69 7.85 -15.87
C THR A 51 -12.93 6.91 -14.71
N GLN A 52 -11.87 6.27 -14.23
CA GLN A 52 -11.86 5.48 -13.02
C GLN A 52 -11.04 6.20 -11.95
N TYR A 53 -11.55 6.19 -10.72
CA TYR A 53 -10.87 6.78 -9.56
C TYR A 53 -10.24 5.68 -8.73
N TRP A 54 -8.95 5.83 -8.44
CA TRP A 54 -8.16 4.87 -7.68
C TRP A 54 -7.80 5.48 -6.33
N GLU A 55 -8.18 4.82 -5.26
CA GLU A 55 -7.85 5.24 -3.90
C GLU A 55 -6.63 4.48 -3.39
N TYR A 56 -5.69 5.20 -2.79
CA TYR A 56 -4.47 4.67 -2.20
C TYR A 56 -4.48 4.95 -0.71
N ASP A 57 -4.40 3.91 0.12
CA ASP A 57 -4.40 4.08 1.57
C ASP A 57 -3.17 4.86 2.01
N LEU A 58 -1.99 4.47 1.51
CA LEU A 58 -0.74 5.16 1.81
C LEU A 58 0.27 4.97 0.67
N ILE A 59 0.86 6.08 0.26
CA ILE A 59 2.03 6.08 -0.61
C ILE A 59 3.23 6.53 0.21
N VAL A 60 4.31 5.76 0.21
CA VAL A 60 5.55 6.09 0.90
C VAL A 60 6.62 6.38 -0.15
N VAL A 61 7.20 7.58 -0.09
CA VAL A 61 8.29 7.98 -0.98
C VAL A 61 9.59 8.02 -0.18
N THR A 62 10.56 7.24 -0.63
CA THR A 62 11.88 7.14 -0.01
C THR A 62 12.96 7.55 -1.01
N PRO A 63 14.21 7.72 -0.58
CA PRO A 63 15.32 7.96 -1.52
C PRO A 63 15.55 6.83 -2.54
N HIS A 64 15.02 5.63 -2.29
CA HIS A 64 15.31 4.44 -3.10
C HIS A 64 14.10 3.91 -3.88
N ALA A 65 12.90 4.14 -3.39
CA ALA A 65 11.69 3.51 -3.93
C ALA A 65 10.42 4.28 -3.55
N ILE A 66 9.35 3.94 -4.24
CA ILE A 66 7.99 4.35 -3.89
C ILE A 66 7.23 3.09 -3.49
N PHE A 67 6.53 3.13 -2.37
CA PHE A 67 5.70 2.02 -1.90
C PHE A 67 4.23 2.41 -1.97
N ASN A 68 3.44 1.56 -2.63
CA ASN A 68 1.99 1.62 -2.56
C ASN A 68 1.55 0.61 -1.50
N ILE A 69 1.09 1.10 -0.36
CA ILE A 69 0.69 0.25 0.76
C ILE A 69 -0.83 0.25 0.88
N GLU A 70 -1.42 -0.91 0.67
CA GLU A 70 -2.81 -1.19 1.01
C GLU A 70 -2.85 -1.68 2.45
N ASN A 71 -3.73 -1.13 3.27
CA ASN A 71 -3.88 -1.54 4.66
C ASN A 71 -5.21 -2.27 4.89
N LYS A 72 -5.15 -3.39 5.58
CA LYS A 72 -6.33 -4.13 6.03
C LYS A 72 -6.29 -4.32 7.53
N ASP A 73 -7.38 -3.93 8.19
CA ASP A 73 -7.56 -4.09 9.64
C ASP A 73 -8.34 -5.38 9.93
N TRP A 74 -7.90 -6.47 9.31
CA TRP A 74 -8.57 -7.76 9.40
C TRP A 74 -8.18 -8.50 10.69
N LYS A 75 -9.19 -8.88 11.43
CA LYS A 75 -9.04 -9.68 12.65
C LYS A 75 -9.39 -11.15 12.38
N GLY A 76 -8.46 -12.05 12.70
CA GLY A 76 -8.72 -13.49 12.64
C GLY A 76 -7.79 -14.23 11.69
N ARG A 77 -8.26 -15.40 11.25
CA ARG A 77 -7.47 -16.28 10.41
C ARG A 77 -7.53 -15.85 8.95
N ILE A 78 -6.36 -15.64 8.35
CA ILE A 78 -6.20 -15.26 6.95
C ILE A 78 -5.57 -16.41 6.20
N GLU A 79 -6.24 -16.87 5.15
CA GLU A 79 -5.76 -17.89 4.23
C GLU A 79 -5.96 -17.39 2.81
N GLY A 80 -5.14 -17.87 1.87
CA GLY A 80 -5.31 -17.46 0.49
C GLY A 80 -4.39 -18.15 -0.51
N ASP A 81 -4.86 -18.18 -1.75
CA ASP A 81 -4.09 -18.53 -2.92
C ASP A 81 -3.86 -17.29 -3.80
N ASP A 82 -3.43 -17.48 -5.03
CA ASP A 82 -3.17 -16.36 -5.94
C ASP A 82 -4.44 -15.62 -6.40
N ASN A 83 -5.60 -16.25 -6.27
CA ASN A 83 -6.87 -15.73 -6.76
C ASN A 83 -7.77 -15.23 -5.65
N TYR A 84 -7.95 -16.05 -4.60
CA TYR A 84 -8.91 -15.78 -3.53
C TYR A 84 -8.26 -15.84 -2.16
N TRP A 85 -8.65 -14.91 -1.31
CA TRP A 85 -8.31 -14.89 0.10
C TRP A 85 -9.55 -15.11 0.96
N TYR A 86 -9.33 -15.64 2.16
CA TYR A 86 -10.38 -15.94 3.12
C TYR A 86 -10.02 -15.33 4.48
N LEU A 87 -10.98 -14.61 5.05
CA LEU A 87 -10.90 -14.09 6.41
C LEU A 87 -11.95 -14.83 7.24
N ASN A 88 -11.52 -15.69 8.17
CA ASN A 88 -12.41 -16.53 8.99
C ASN A 88 -13.44 -17.29 8.13
N ASP A 89 -12.96 -17.95 7.08
CA ASP A 89 -13.77 -18.71 6.10
C ASP A 89 -14.64 -17.84 5.16
N ARG A 90 -14.61 -16.53 5.29
CA ARG A 90 -15.29 -15.60 4.38
C ARG A 90 -14.38 -15.24 3.22
N GLN A 91 -14.85 -15.45 2.01
CA GLN A 91 -14.10 -15.11 0.80
C GLN A 91 -13.94 -13.60 0.63
N MET A 92 -12.71 -13.17 0.34
CA MET A 92 -12.33 -11.79 0.07
C MET A 92 -11.56 -11.74 -1.24
N SER A 93 -11.56 -10.59 -1.90
CA SER A 93 -10.67 -10.38 -3.05
C SER A 93 -9.20 -10.31 -2.59
N ASN A 94 -8.29 -10.76 -3.47
CA ASN A 94 -6.86 -10.69 -3.18
C ASN A 94 -6.39 -9.23 -3.20
N PRO A 95 -6.00 -8.63 -2.06
CA PRO A 95 -5.62 -7.22 -2.01
C PRO A 95 -4.32 -6.91 -2.76
N LEU A 96 -3.41 -7.88 -2.89
CA LEU A 96 -2.16 -7.69 -3.65
C LEU A 96 -2.42 -7.60 -5.16
N LYS A 97 -3.45 -8.27 -5.66
CA LYS A 97 -3.85 -8.17 -7.07
C LYS A 97 -4.36 -6.77 -7.40
N THR A 98 -5.23 -6.22 -6.58
CA THR A 98 -5.72 -4.85 -6.71
C THR A 98 -4.57 -3.84 -6.56
N GLY A 99 -3.69 -4.07 -5.61
CA GLY A 99 -2.51 -3.24 -5.39
C GLY A 99 -1.58 -3.17 -6.59
N ARG A 100 -1.38 -4.28 -7.31
CA ARG A 100 -0.59 -4.27 -8.55
C ARG A 100 -1.21 -3.38 -9.63
N GLN A 101 -2.53 -3.39 -9.77
CA GLN A 101 -3.25 -2.51 -10.70
C GLN A 101 -3.05 -1.04 -10.33
N LYS A 102 -3.19 -0.71 -9.06
CA LYS A 102 -2.96 0.64 -8.54
C LYS A 102 -1.51 1.10 -8.77
N THR A 103 -0.56 0.22 -8.59
CA THR A 103 0.86 0.50 -8.84
C THR A 103 1.11 0.83 -10.31
N ALA A 104 0.49 0.10 -11.23
CA ALA A 104 0.60 0.38 -12.67
C ALA A 104 -0.02 1.74 -13.04
N VAL A 105 -1.15 2.10 -12.45
CA VAL A 105 -1.78 3.41 -12.65
C VAL A 105 -0.87 4.54 -12.14
N LEU A 106 -0.30 4.38 -10.95
CA LEU A 106 0.62 5.36 -10.37
C LEU A 106 1.86 5.56 -11.25
N ALA A 107 2.45 4.47 -11.74
CA ALA A 107 3.60 4.51 -12.64
C ALA A 107 3.28 5.27 -13.93
N SER A 108 2.11 5.02 -14.54
CA SER A 108 1.65 5.74 -15.72
C SER A 108 1.50 7.25 -15.47
N LYS A 109 0.92 7.62 -14.35
CA LYS A 109 0.72 9.03 -13.99
C LYS A 109 2.03 9.76 -13.75
N LEU A 110 2.98 9.13 -13.08
CA LEU A 110 4.31 9.70 -12.88
C LEU A 110 5.02 9.93 -14.22
N LYS A 111 4.95 8.95 -15.12
CA LYS A 111 5.55 9.05 -16.46
C LYS A 111 4.90 10.13 -17.33
N GLU A 112 3.58 10.30 -17.25
CA GLU A 112 2.86 11.39 -17.95
C GLU A 112 3.33 12.75 -17.46
N HIS A 113 3.50 12.91 -16.16
CA HIS A 113 3.91 14.17 -15.55
C HIS A 113 5.38 14.52 -15.88
N ASN A 114 6.26 13.54 -15.79
CA ASN A 114 7.67 13.66 -16.16
C ASN A 114 8.19 12.31 -16.66
N PRO A 115 8.63 12.20 -17.94
CA PRO A 115 9.09 10.92 -18.50
C PRO A 115 10.24 10.26 -17.70
N ASN A 116 11.08 11.05 -17.02
CA ASN A 116 12.17 10.53 -16.20
C ASN A 116 11.66 9.80 -14.95
N TRP A 117 10.47 10.12 -14.48
CA TRP A 117 9.87 9.47 -13.32
C TRP A 117 9.29 8.08 -13.63
N GLY A 118 9.15 7.74 -14.89
CA GLY A 118 8.78 6.38 -15.32
C GLY A 118 9.80 5.31 -14.94
N ARG A 119 11.00 5.70 -14.50
CA ARG A 119 12.05 4.79 -14.03
C ARG A 119 12.01 4.55 -12.52
N ALA A 120 11.15 5.25 -11.79
CA ALA A 120 11.02 5.06 -10.36
C ALA A 120 10.55 3.63 -10.06
N TRP A 121 11.20 2.97 -9.10
CA TRP A 121 10.76 1.67 -8.65
C TRP A 121 9.59 1.83 -7.70
N ILE A 122 8.47 1.21 -8.04
CA ILE A 122 7.25 1.27 -7.24
C ILE A 122 6.90 -0.15 -6.79
N GLN A 123 6.85 -0.36 -5.49
CA GLN A 123 6.53 -1.65 -4.90
C GLN A 123 5.14 -1.63 -4.27
N ASN A 124 4.33 -2.61 -4.65
CA ASN A 124 3.06 -2.91 -4.04
C ASN A 124 3.26 -3.69 -2.73
N MET A 125 2.54 -3.32 -1.68
CA MET A 125 2.61 -3.97 -0.37
C MET A 125 1.24 -4.03 0.30
N LEU A 126 1.06 -5.02 1.16
CA LEU A 126 -0.10 -5.14 2.05
C LEU A 126 0.36 -5.06 3.49
N THR A 127 -0.31 -4.25 4.31
CA THR A 127 -0.13 -4.25 5.75
C THR A 127 -1.41 -4.73 6.46
N LEU A 128 -1.21 -5.49 7.52
CA LEU A 128 -2.26 -5.95 8.41
C LEU A 128 -2.09 -5.21 9.74
N SER A 129 -2.95 -4.24 10.00
CA SER A 129 -2.81 -3.34 11.15
C SER A 129 -3.40 -3.88 12.44
N TYR A 130 -4.13 -4.99 12.39
CA TYR A 130 -4.67 -5.63 13.57
C TYR A 130 -3.66 -6.62 14.17
N ASP A 131 -3.55 -6.64 15.49
CA ASP A 131 -2.71 -7.62 16.20
C ASP A 131 -3.36 -9.00 16.13
N ASN A 132 -3.00 -9.78 15.12
CA ASN A 132 -3.52 -11.12 14.92
C ASN A 132 -2.68 -12.15 15.66
N VAL A 133 -3.35 -13.08 16.37
CA VAL A 133 -2.70 -14.27 16.93
C VAL A 133 -2.38 -15.32 15.87
N TYR A 134 -2.97 -15.21 14.69
CA TYR A 134 -2.78 -16.15 13.60
C TYR A 134 -1.91 -15.53 12.50
N HIS A 135 -0.87 -16.24 12.10
CA HIS A 135 -0.08 -15.86 10.94
C HIS A 135 -0.86 -16.15 9.65
N PRO A 136 -0.78 -15.29 8.64
CA PRO A 136 -1.43 -15.56 7.36
C PRO A 136 -0.87 -16.82 6.71
N VAL A 137 -1.77 -17.68 6.21
CA VAL A 137 -1.44 -18.88 5.43
C VAL A 137 -1.69 -18.57 3.96
N ILE A 138 -0.71 -18.01 3.32
CA ILE A 138 -0.74 -17.49 1.95
C ILE A 138 0.46 -18.00 1.16
N SER A 139 0.46 -17.81 -0.16
CA SER A 139 1.60 -18.20 -0.99
C SER A 139 2.88 -17.49 -0.54
N SER A 140 4.04 -18.08 -0.86
CA SER A 140 5.35 -17.49 -0.50
C SER A 140 5.54 -16.11 -1.13
N ASP A 141 5.06 -15.90 -2.35
CA ASP A 141 5.15 -14.60 -3.03
C ASP A 141 4.25 -13.55 -2.36
N ALA A 142 3.04 -13.92 -1.97
CA ALA A 142 2.16 -13.04 -1.22
C ALA A 142 2.74 -12.72 0.17
N TYR A 143 3.33 -13.69 0.84
CA TYR A 143 3.93 -13.49 2.16
C TYR A 143 5.07 -12.48 2.14
N LYS A 144 5.88 -12.47 1.09
CA LYS A 144 6.99 -11.51 0.94
C LYS A 144 6.52 -10.05 0.90
N LEU A 145 5.28 -9.80 0.49
CA LEU A 145 4.71 -8.46 0.34
C LEU A 145 3.62 -8.15 1.38
N THR A 146 3.42 -9.05 2.35
CA THR A 146 2.42 -8.90 3.42
C THR A 146 3.11 -8.73 4.76
N PHE A 147 2.79 -7.64 5.45
CA PHE A 147 3.50 -7.23 6.66
C PHE A 147 2.54 -6.90 7.80
N MET A 148 2.95 -7.24 9.01
CA MET A 148 2.41 -6.66 10.24
C MET A 148 3.12 -5.33 10.53
N LEU A 149 2.63 -4.56 11.50
CA LEU A 149 3.28 -3.32 11.93
C LEU A 149 4.41 -3.64 12.92
N ASN A 150 5.56 -4.03 12.39
CA ASN A 150 6.71 -4.48 13.16
C ASN A 150 8.03 -4.17 12.42
N ASP A 151 9.14 -4.65 12.98
CA ASP A 151 10.48 -4.39 12.44
C ASP A 151 10.67 -4.94 11.02
N ARG A 152 10.00 -6.05 10.67
CA ARG A 152 10.09 -6.61 9.31
C ARG A 152 9.57 -5.64 8.26
N LEU A 153 8.50 -4.90 8.56
CA LEU A 153 7.97 -3.84 7.69
C LEU A 153 8.98 -2.70 7.54
N LEU A 154 9.55 -2.24 8.65
CA LEU A 154 10.52 -1.15 8.64
C LEU A 154 11.78 -1.53 7.88
N ASP A 155 12.30 -2.73 8.08
CA ASP A 155 13.49 -3.23 7.40
C ASP A 155 13.26 -3.31 5.88
N TYR A 156 12.09 -3.74 5.44
CA TYR A 156 11.76 -3.81 4.03
C TYR A 156 11.66 -2.43 3.38
N ILE A 157 11.04 -1.46 4.05
CA ILE A 157 10.94 -0.08 3.53
C ILE A 157 12.32 0.58 3.52
N TRP A 158 13.14 0.31 4.52
CA TRP A 158 14.51 0.84 4.62
C TRP A 158 15.44 0.29 3.54
N ASN A 159 15.37 -1.01 3.30
CA ASN A 159 16.23 -1.71 2.33
C ASN A 159 15.43 -2.78 1.59
N PRO A 160 14.64 -2.37 0.59
CA PRO A 160 13.83 -3.32 -0.16
C PRO A 160 14.70 -4.26 -0.98
N ILE A 161 14.29 -5.53 -1.04
CA ILE A 161 14.93 -6.53 -1.89
C ILE A 161 14.41 -6.32 -3.30
N ILE A 162 15.28 -5.78 -4.13
CA ILE A 162 15.01 -5.51 -5.53
C ILE A 162 15.41 -6.71 -6.39
#